data_2305558ecd7b9315b87459454905125a
#
_entry.id   2305558ecd7b9315b87459454905125a
#
_cell.length_a   1.000
_cell.length_b   1.000
_cell.length_c   1.000
_cell.angle_alpha   90.00
_cell.angle_beta   90.00
_cell.angle_gamma   90.00
#
_symmetry.space_group_name_H-M   'P 1'
#
loop_
_entity.id
_entity.type
_entity.pdbx_description
1 polymer ?
#
loop_
_entity_poly.entity_id
_entity_poly.type
_entity_poly.pdbx_seq_one_letter_code
_entity_poly.pdbx_strand_id
1 'polypeptide(L)'
;MPFSLWFAFLGCLVLGVSLSEGAPRSACPPGWFFYKSHCYGYFRFALPWSEAEFECVSYGHGAHLASILDDAEASIIASHVAAYNPKVDVWTGLHDPDQNRRWKWSDGSMYSYRPWGNGEPNNLQNAEYCVELRIASKFRQWNDKPCETENHFVCKFEL
;
A
#
# COMPACT_ATOMS: atom_id res chain seq x y z
N MET A 1 52.77 66.55 -13.18
CA MET A 1 51.89 65.68 -13.93
C MET A 1 51.45 64.53 -13.01
N PRO A 2 50.23 64.46 -12.55
CA PRO A 2 49.83 63.30 -11.74
C PRO A 2 49.17 62.28 -12.62
N PHE A 3 49.62 61.05 -12.47
CA PHE A 3 49.00 59.88 -13.05
C PHE A 3 47.76 59.48 -12.27
N SER A 4 46.64 59.50 -12.96
CA SER A 4 45.37 59.04 -12.41
C SER A 4 45.25 57.52 -12.59
N LEU A 5 45.29 56.77 -11.47
CA LEU A 5 45.07 55.35 -11.46
C LEU A 5 43.57 55.08 -11.39
N TRP A 6 43.04 54.56 -12.48
CA TRP A 6 41.65 54.05 -12.50
C TRP A 6 41.68 52.61 -11.99
N PHE A 7 41.14 52.42 -10.79
CA PHE A 7 40.82 51.10 -10.30
C PHE A 7 39.49 50.66 -10.89
N ALA A 8 39.52 49.73 -11.84
CA ALA A 8 38.35 49.05 -12.30
C ALA A 8 37.93 48.00 -11.25
N PHE A 9 36.85 48.24 -10.55
CA PHE A 9 36.20 47.25 -9.72
C PHE A 9 35.52 46.24 -10.64
N LEU A 10 36.11 45.05 -10.80
CA LEU A 10 35.43 43.89 -11.36
C LEU A 10 34.45 43.41 -10.28
N GLY A 11 33.21 43.79 -10.41
CA GLY A 11 32.12 43.19 -9.64
C GLY A 11 31.95 41.74 -10.06
N CYS A 12 32.34 40.82 -9.20
CA CYS A 12 32.08 39.41 -9.37
C CYS A 12 30.57 39.20 -9.11
N LEU A 13 29.78 39.10 -10.19
CA LEU A 13 28.40 38.64 -10.12
C LEU A 13 28.41 37.15 -9.74
N VAL A 14 28.27 36.87 -8.46
CA VAL A 14 27.96 35.52 -8.00
C VAL A 14 26.54 35.26 -8.42
N LEU A 15 26.35 34.59 -9.55
CA LEU A 15 25.08 33.97 -9.89
C LEU A 15 24.82 32.87 -8.86
N GLY A 16 24.02 33.19 -7.86
CA GLY A 16 23.52 32.21 -6.94
C GLY A 16 22.68 31.19 -7.72
N VAL A 17 23.27 30.02 -7.98
CA VAL A 17 22.49 28.88 -8.47
C VAL A 17 21.58 28.46 -7.31
N SER A 18 20.33 28.91 -7.36
CA SER A 18 19.28 28.37 -6.51
C SER A 18 19.11 26.92 -6.94
N LEU A 19 19.67 26.00 -6.16
CA LEU A 19 19.28 24.62 -6.22
C LEU A 19 17.83 24.59 -5.75
N SER A 20 16.88 24.55 -6.67
CA SER A 20 15.54 24.18 -6.35
C SER A 20 15.62 22.74 -5.88
N GLU A 21 15.53 22.53 -4.57
CA GLU A 21 15.21 21.22 -4.05
C GLU A 21 13.92 20.82 -4.74
N GLY A 22 14.02 19.82 -5.62
CA GLY A 22 12.85 19.29 -6.32
C GLY A 22 11.84 18.90 -5.28
N ALA A 23 10.59 19.37 -5.43
CA ALA A 23 9.49 18.95 -4.58
C ALA A 23 9.52 17.41 -4.46
N PRO A 24 9.31 16.85 -3.24
CA PRO A 24 9.30 15.40 -3.06
C PRO A 24 8.35 14.80 -4.07
N ARG A 25 8.85 13.84 -4.86
CA ARG A 25 8.04 13.19 -5.90
C ARG A 25 6.88 12.47 -5.20
N SER A 26 5.65 12.99 -5.37
CA SER A 26 4.41 12.34 -4.94
C SER A 26 4.02 11.18 -5.86
N ALA A 27 4.99 10.54 -6.54
CA ALA A 27 4.74 9.48 -7.49
C ALA A 27 5.01 8.12 -6.85
N CYS A 28 4.04 7.22 -6.99
CA CYS A 28 4.21 5.83 -6.64
C CYS A 28 5.18 5.13 -7.60
N PRO A 29 5.79 3.99 -7.22
CA PRO A 29 6.60 3.18 -8.11
C PRO A 29 5.83 2.80 -9.39
N PRO A 30 6.53 2.50 -10.52
CA PRO A 30 5.87 2.04 -11.72
C PRO A 30 4.94 0.84 -11.47
N GLY A 31 3.71 0.89 -11.99
CA GLY A 31 2.71 -0.14 -11.81
C GLY A 31 1.89 -0.05 -10.52
N TRP A 32 2.27 0.83 -9.60
CA TRP A 32 1.51 1.13 -8.40
C TRP A 32 0.58 2.32 -8.64
N PHE A 33 -0.56 2.35 -7.95
CA PHE A 33 -1.46 3.49 -8.04
C PHE A 33 -1.48 4.32 -6.75
N PHE A 34 -1.81 5.61 -6.90
CA PHE A 34 -1.85 6.57 -5.80
C PHE A 34 -3.28 6.84 -5.36
N TYR A 35 -3.52 6.83 -4.06
CA TYR A 35 -4.76 7.28 -3.46
C TYR A 35 -4.51 7.84 -2.05
N LYS A 36 -4.91 9.10 -1.83
CA LYS A 36 -4.82 9.79 -0.51
C LYS A 36 -3.51 9.53 0.25
N SER A 37 -2.40 10.04 -0.29
CA SER A 37 -1.05 9.93 0.29
C SER A 37 -0.46 8.52 0.36
N HIS A 38 -1.12 7.51 -0.16
CA HIS A 38 -0.64 6.13 -0.17
C HIS A 38 -0.42 5.60 -1.58
N CYS A 39 0.52 4.69 -1.70
CA CYS A 39 0.75 3.88 -2.88
C CYS A 39 0.27 2.46 -2.66
N TYR A 40 -0.36 1.90 -3.69
CA TYR A 40 -0.91 0.54 -3.67
C TYR A 40 -0.34 -0.25 -4.83
N GLY A 41 0.19 -1.44 -4.54
CA GLY A 41 0.69 -2.35 -5.55
C GLY A 41 -0.11 -3.64 -5.57
N TYR A 42 -0.69 -3.98 -6.72
CA TYR A 42 -1.38 -5.25 -6.93
C TYR A 42 -0.45 -6.27 -7.56
N PHE A 43 -0.24 -7.39 -6.88
CA PHE A 43 0.66 -8.47 -7.30
C PHE A 43 -0.14 -9.66 -7.78
N ARG A 44 0.08 -10.04 -9.05
CA ARG A 44 -0.68 -11.07 -9.75
C ARG A 44 0.01 -12.43 -9.76
N PHE A 45 0.73 -12.75 -8.70
CA PHE A 45 1.23 -14.09 -8.43
C PHE A 45 0.77 -14.53 -7.04
N ALA A 46 0.58 -15.81 -6.84
CA ALA A 46 -0.07 -16.32 -5.65
C ALA A 46 0.94 -16.74 -4.59
N LEU A 47 0.75 -16.26 -3.36
CA LEU A 47 1.57 -16.59 -2.19
C LEU A 47 0.68 -16.86 -0.97
N PRO A 48 1.16 -17.68 0.00
CA PRO A 48 0.60 -17.72 1.34
C PRO A 48 0.69 -16.34 2.00
N TRP A 49 -0.19 -16.07 2.96
CA TRP A 49 -0.32 -14.74 3.55
C TRP A 49 1.01 -14.20 4.13
N SER A 50 1.73 -15.01 4.89
CA SER A 50 3.00 -14.57 5.51
C SER A 50 4.08 -14.23 4.48
N GLU A 51 4.14 -14.97 3.38
CA GLU A 51 5.08 -14.68 2.28
C GLU A 51 4.66 -13.42 1.51
N ALA A 52 3.37 -13.22 1.31
CA ALA A 52 2.83 -11.98 0.72
C ALA A 52 3.15 -10.76 1.58
N GLU A 53 2.98 -10.86 2.90
CA GLU A 53 3.36 -9.79 3.84
C GLU A 53 4.86 -9.51 3.78
N PHE A 54 5.69 -10.54 3.77
CA PHE A 54 7.14 -10.42 3.64
C PHE A 54 7.52 -9.70 2.33
N GLU A 55 6.87 -10.07 1.22
CA GLU A 55 7.06 -9.40 -0.07
C GLU A 55 6.73 -7.91 0.03
N CYS A 56 5.57 -7.57 0.61
CA CYS A 56 5.17 -6.17 0.79
C CYS A 56 6.18 -5.37 1.64
N VAL A 57 6.65 -5.94 2.74
CA VAL A 57 7.63 -5.30 3.64
C VAL A 57 8.94 -4.97 2.90
N SER A 58 9.31 -5.75 1.90
CA SER A 58 10.53 -5.55 1.12
C SER A 58 10.52 -4.27 0.27
N TYR A 59 9.36 -3.66 0.03
CA TYR A 59 9.25 -2.45 -0.80
C TYR A 59 9.60 -1.16 -0.07
N GLY A 60 9.84 -1.21 1.23
CA GLY A 60 10.33 -0.06 1.97
C GLY A 60 9.76 0.05 3.37
N HIS A 61 10.18 1.12 4.07
CA HIS A 61 9.73 1.40 5.42
C HIS A 61 8.22 1.66 5.46
N GLY A 62 7.53 0.93 6.32
CA GLY A 62 6.08 1.06 6.46
C GLY A 62 5.24 0.38 5.38
N ALA A 63 5.87 -0.34 4.43
CA ALA A 63 5.14 -1.11 3.44
C ALA A 63 4.68 -2.45 4.03
N HIS A 64 3.40 -2.77 3.84
CA HIS A 64 2.73 -3.97 4.34
C HIS A 64 1.64 -4.41 3.37
N LEU A 65 1.07 -5.57 3.59
CA LEU A 65 -0.20 -5.91 2.97
C LEU A 65 -1.24 -4.81 3.29
N ALA A 66 -2.07 -4.48 2.33
CA ALA A 66 -2.92 -3.30 2.40
C ALA A 66 -3.94 -3.38 3.54
N SER A 67 -4.00 -2.32 4.35
CA SER A 67 -5.14 -2.00 5.20
C SER A 67 -6.21 -1.27 4.40
N ILE A 68 -7.48 -1.51 4.77
CA ILE A 68 -8.64 -0.91 4.12
C ILE A 68 -9.50 -0.28 5.21
N LEU A 69 -9.54 1.04 5.28
CA LEU A 69 -10.03 1.76 6.45
C LEU A 69 -11.43 2.34 6.27
N ASP A 70 -11.90 2.44 5.03
CA ASP A 70 -13.24 2.95 4.71
C ASP A 70 -13.77 2.42 3.37
N ASP A 71 -15.02 2.73 3.08
CA ASP A 71 -15.70 2.27 1.87
C ASP A 71 -15.10 2.88 0.59
N ALA A 72 -14.62 4.13 0.65
CA ALA A 72 -14.00 4.78 -0.51
C ALA A 72 -12.69 4.10 -0.88
N GLU A 73 -11.84 3.78 0.10
CA GLU A 73 -10.60 3.04 -0.11
C GLU A 73 -10.88 1.63 -0.64
N ALA A 74 -11.87 0.96 -0.08
CA ALA A 74 -12.31 -0.35 -0.56
C ALA A 74 -12.73 -0.31 -2.04
N SER A 75 -13.49 0.70 -2.44
CA SER A 75 -13.93 0.91 -3.82
C SER A 75 -12.75 1.07 -4.78
N ILE A 76 -11.77 1.89 -4.42
CA ILE A 76 -10.61 2.16 -5.26
C ILE A 76 -9.79 0.89 -5.45
N ILE A 77 -9.49 0.17 -4.37
CA ILE A 77 -8.73 -1.08 -4.43
C ILE A 77 -9.49 -2.13 -5.27
N ALA A 78 -10.76 -2.33 -4.99
CA ALA A 78 -11.59 -3.32 -5.68
C ALA A 78 -11.67 -3.03 -7.18
N SER A 79 -11.87 -1.78 -7.57
CA SER A 79 -11.93 -1.38 -8.98
C SER A 79 -10.61 -1.62 -9.70
N HIS A 80 -9.49 -1.31 -9.04
CA HIS A 80 -8.17 -1.51 -9.61
C HIS A 80 -7.86 -3.01 -9.81
N VAL A 81 -8.12 -3.82 -8.81
CA VAL A 81 -7.93 -5.27 -8.87
C VAL A 81 -8.83 -5.91 -9.93
N ALA A 82 -10.12 -5.56 -9.94
CA ALA A 82 -11.09 -6.11 -10.88
C ALA A 82 -10.74 -5.82 -12.34
N ALA A 83 -10.09 -4.71 -12.63
CA ALA A 83 -9.66 -4.34 -13.99
C ALA A 83 -8.70 -5.38 -14.61
N TYR A 84 -7.98 -6.13 -13.81
CA TYR A 84 -7.10 -7.21 -14.28
C TYR A 84 -7.81 -8.55 -14.45
N ASN A 85 -9.08 -8.65 -14.11
CA ASN A 85 -9.89 -9.87 -14.28
C ASN A 85 -9.26 -11.12 -13.62
N PRO A 86 -8.79 -11.06 -12.36
CA PRO A 86 -8.14 -12.20 -11.73
C PRO A 86 -9.15 -13.34 -11.48
N LYS A 87 -8.63 -14.56 -11.37
CA LYS A 87 -9.41 -15.77 -11.10
C LYS A 87 -9.22 -16.31 -9.69
N VAL A 88 -8.58 -15.55 -8.82
CA VAL A 88 -8.30 -15.90 -7.42
C VAL A 88 -8.68 -14.75 -6.50
N ASP A 89 -8.91 -15.06 -5.24
CA ASP A 89 -9.09 -14.07 -4.20
C ASP A 89 -7.78 -13.32 -3.92
N VAL A 90 -7.85 -12.23 -3.15
CA VAL A 90 -6.73 -11.31 -2.96
C VAL A 90 -6.51 -11.07 -1.46
N TRP A 91 -5.30 -11.32 -0.97
CA TRP A 91 -4.95 -11.05 0.42
C TRP A 91 -4.98 -9.57 0.77
N THR A 92 -5.48 -9.27 1.95
CA THR A 92 -5.32 -7.99 2.66
C THR A 92 -4.35 -8.16 3.82
N GLY A 93 -4.01 -7.05 4.49
CA GLY A 93 -3.19 -7.09 5.70
C GLY A 93 -3.95 -7.46 6.98
N LEU A 94 -5.23 -7.78 6.91
CA LEU A 94 -6.00 -8.16 8.10
C LEU A 94 -5.74 -9.62 8.45
N HIS A 95 -5.40 -9.86 9.73
CA HIS A 95 -5.14 -11.20 10.21
C HIS A 95 -5.43 -11.31 11.71
N ASP A 96 -5.47 -12.53 12.20
CA ASP A 96 -5.70 -12.89 13.60
C ASP A 96 -4.47 -13.66 14.11
N PRO A 97 -3.38 -12.94 14.50
CA PRO A 97 -2.11 -13.58 14.86
C PRO A 97 -2.17 -14.41 16.15
N ASP A 98 -3.07 -14.06 17.06
CA ASP A 98 -3.21 -14.72 18.36
C ASP A 98 -4.32 -15.81 18.35
N GLN A 99 -4.96 -16.01 17.21
CA GLN A 99 -6.03 -17.00 17.03
C GLN A 99 -7.14 -16.86 18.09
N ASN A 100 -7.56 -15.61 18.35
CA ASN A 100 -8.53 -15.24 19.37
C ASN A 100 -9.72 -14.43 18.79
N ARG A 101 -9.81 -14.34 17.44
CA ARG A 101 -10.83 -13.59 16.70
C ARG A 101 -10.72 -12.07 16.90
N ARG A 102 -9.55 -11.57 17.36
CA ARG A 102 -9.22 -10.14 17.43
C ARG A 102 -8.38 -9.77 16.21
N TRP A 103 -9.01 -9.24 15.21
CA TRP A 103 -8.39 -8.90 13.93
C TRP A 103 -7.48 -7.69 14.06
N LYS A 104 -6.33 -7.74 13.39
CA LYS A 104 -5.33 -6.66 13.35
C LYS A 104 -4.84 -6.45 11.93
N TRP A 105 -4.67 -5.18 11.56
CA TRP A 105 -3.95 -4.83 10.34
C TRP A 105 -2.44 -4.98 10.56
N SER A 106 -1.73 -5.59 9.61
CA SER A 106 -0.28 -5.79 9.70
C SER A 106 0.49 -4.47 9.71
N ASP A 107 -0.07 -3.39 9.13
CA ASP A 107 0.52 -2.06 9.15
C ASP A 107 0.26 -1.27 10.45
N GLY A 108 -0.45 -1.83 11.42
CA GLY A 108 -0.78 -1.19 12.68
C GLY A 108 -1.99 -0.26 12.65
N SER A 109 -2.68 -0.13 11.51
CA SER A 109 -3.91 0.67 11.40
C SER A 109 -5.01 0.14 12.32
N MET A 110 -5.93 1.04 12.70
CA MET A 110 -7.09 0.66 13.52
C MET A 110 -8.09 -0.16 12.69
N TYR A 111 -8.54 -1.27 13.26
CA TYR A 111 -9.58 -2.10 12.68
C TYR A 111 -10.96 -1.59 13.07
N SER A 112 -11.64 -0.89 12.14
CA SER A 112 -12.99 -0.33 12.38
C SER A 112 -13.96 -0.57 11.22
N TYR A 113 -13.53 -0.43 9.97
CA TYR A 113 -14.30 -0.77 8.78
C TYR A 113 -14.36 -2.29 8.61
N ARG A 114 -15.57 -2.86 8.41
CA ARG A 114 -15.81 -4.31 8.51
C ARG A 114 -16.78 -4.82 7.46
N PRO A 115 -16.43 -4.79 6.16
CA PRO A 115 -17.32 -5.24 5.08
C PRO A 115 -17.25 -6.76 4.89
N TRP A 116 -17.46 -7.52 5.95
CA TRP A 116 -17.47 -8.98 5.87
C TRP A 116 -18.60 -9.48 4.97
N GLY A 117 -18.34 -10.56 4.24
CA GLY A 117 -19.37 -11.29 3.52
C GLY A 117 -20.40 -11.90 4.46
N ASN A 118 -21.55 -12.31 3.93
CA ASN A 118 -22.61 -12.94 4.71
C ASN A 118 -22.09 -14.19 5.43
N GLY A 119 -22.31 -14.25 6.74
CA GLY A 119 -21.84 -15.35 7.58
C GLY A 119 -20.37 -15.33 7.92
N GLU A 120 -19.61 -14.30 7.48
CA GLU A 120 -18.19 -14.17 7.75
C GLU A 120 -17.91 -13.16 8.89
N PRO A 121 -16.80 -13.30 9.62
CA PRO A 121 -15.83 -14.40 9.58
C PRO A 121 -16.40 -15.65 10.27
N ASN A 122 -16.26 -16.82 9.66
CA ASN A 122 -16.85 -18.07 10.18
C ASN A 122 -15.82 -19.03 10.80
N ASN A 123 -14.53 -18.74 10.67
CA ASN A 123 -13.45 -19.59 11.18
C ASN A 123 -13.64 -21.07 10.84
N LEU A 124 -13.90 -21.34 9.56
CA LEU A 124 -14.20 -22.69 9.09
C LEU A 124 -13.14 -23.68 9.56
N GLN A 125 -13.57 -24.79 10.18
CA GLN A 125 -12.69 -25.83 10.74
C GLN A 125 -11.69 -25.32 11.79
N ASN A 126 -11.93 -24.16 12.42
CA ASN A 126 -11.03 -23.50 13.35
C ASN A 126 -9.62 -23.26 12.78
N ALA A 127 -9.54 -22.91 11.48
CA ALA A 127 -8.27 -22.82 10.75
C ALA A 127 -8.14 -21.55 9.91
N GLU A 128 -9.00 -20.52 10.09
CA GLU A 128 -9.04 -19.34 9.22
C GLU A 128 -8.64 -18.07 10.00
N TYR A 129 -7.41 -17.62 9.78
CA TYR A 129 -6.83 -16.51 10.54
C TYR A 129 -6.28 -15.38 9.67
N CYS A 130 -6.47 -15.44 8.35
CA CYS A 130 -6.06 -14.42 7.39
C CYS A 130 -7.25 -14.00 6.53
N VAL A 131 -7.23 -12.76 6.03
CA VAL A 131 -8.41 -12.17 5.39
C VAL A 131 -8.14 -11.81 3.94
N GLU A 132 -9.06 -12.26 3.10
CA GLU A 132 -9.04 -12.04 1.66
C GLU A 132 -10.20 -11.18 1.18
N LEU A 133 -10.00 -10.50 0.06
CA LEU A 133 -11.06 -9.91 -0.74
C LEU A 133 -11.63 -10.99 -1.65
N ARG A 134 -12.96 -11.18 -1.59
CA ARG A 134 -13.64 -12.24 -2.34
C ARG A 134 -13.87 -11.83 -3.80
N ILE A 135 -13.41 -12.64 -4.72
CA ILE A 135 -13.73 -12.49 -6.14
C ILE A 135 -15.25 -12.51 -6.40
N ALA A 136 -15.98 -13.34 -5.67
CA ALA A 136 -17.43 -13.45 -5.80
C ALA A 136 -18.20 -12.15 -5.51
N SER A 137 -17.62 -11.25 -4.71
CA SER A 137 -18.16 -9.92 -4.40
C SER A 137 -17.50 -8.81 -5.22
N LYS A 138 -16.77 -9.13 -6.27
CA LYS A 138 -15.92 -8.20 -7.02
C LYS A 138 -14.93 -7.46 -6.10
N PHE A 139 -14.34 -8.20 -5.18
CA PHE A 139 -13.34 -7.74 -4.21
C PHE A 139 -13.83 -6.68 -3.21
N ARG A 140 -15.15 -6.62 -2.98
CA ARG A 140 -15.76 -5.66 -2.05
C ARG A 140 -15.96 -6.23 -0.65
N GLN A 141 -16.16 -7.53 -0.53
CA GLN A 141 -16.43 -8.20 0.75
C GLN A 141 -15.26 -9.09 1.16
N TRP A 142 -15.14 -9.26 2.47
CA TRP A 142 -14.06 -9.98 3.13
C TRP A 142 -14.48 -11.38 3.54
N ASN A 143 -13.52 -12.28 3.53
CA ASN A 143 -13.65 -13.63 4.04
C ASN A 143 -12.38 -14.03 4.79
N ASP A 144 -12.53 -14.70 5.94
CA ASP A 144 -11.40 -15.34 6.59
C ASP A 144 -11.06 -16.66 5.89
N LYS A 145 -9.77 -16.96 5.80
CA LYS A 145 -9.23 -18.09 5.03
C LYS A 145 -8.02 -18.66 5.74
N PRO A 146 -7.69 -19.97 5.53
CA PRO A 146 -6.40 -20.49 5.97
C PRO A 146 -5.25 -19.67 5.40
N CYS A 147 -4.30 -19.27 6.26
CA CYS A 147 -3.18 -18.39 5.86
C CYS A 147 -2.25 -19.04 4.84
N GLU A 148 -2.26 -20.36 4.72
CA GLU A 148 -1.46 -21.14 3.76
C GLU A 148 -2.07 -21.15 2.35
N THR A 149 -3.30 -20.65 2.20
CA THR A 149 -3.93 -20.49 0.87
C THR A 149 -3.09 -19.55 0.02
N GLU A 150 -2.89 -19.90 -1.23
CA GLU A 150 -2.14 -19.04 -2.16
C GLU A 150 -3.08 -18.12 -2.89
N ASN A 151 -2.96 -16.82 -2.62
CA ASN A 151 -3.73 -15.74 -3.24
C ASN A 151 -2.82 -14.70 -3.86
N HIS A 152 -3.35 -13.93 -4.81
CA HIS A 152 -2.78 -12.64 -5.17
C HIS A 152 -2.84 -11.70 -3.97
N PHE A 153 -2.20 -10.54 -4.03
CA PHE A 153 -2.18 -9.65 -2.87
C PHE A 153 -1.99 -8.18 -3.26
N VAL A 154 -2.37 -7.30 -2.35
CA VAL A 154 -2.18 -5.85 -2.47
C VAL A 154 -1.28 -5.36 -1.35
N CYS A 155 -0.21 -4.66 -1.72
CA CYS A 155 0.66 -3.94 -0.78
C CYS A 155 0.25 -2.47 -0.72
N LYS A 156 0.57 -1.82 0.41
CA LYS A 156 0.29 -0.41 0.65
C LYS A 156 1.42 0.22 1.46
N PHE A 157 1.81 1.44 1.10
CA PHE A 157 2.69 2.26 1.92
C PHE A 157 2.35 3.73 1.80
N GLU A 158 2.71 4.51 2.81
CA GLU A 158 2.52 5.96 2.82
C GLU A 158 3.71 6.65 2.15
N LEU A 159 3.42 7.64 1.28
CA LEU A 159 4.44 8.48 0.65
C LEU A 159 5.00 9.52 1.61
#